data_4ec295e88df278acddfc348de51a89d9
#
_entry.id   4ec295e88df278acddfc348de51a89d9
#
_cell.length_a   1.000
_cell.length_b   1.000
_cell.length_c   1.000
_cell.angle_alpha   90.00
_cell.angle_beta   90.00
_cell.angle_gamma   90.00
#
_symmetry.space_group_name_H-M   'P 1'
#
loop_
_entity.id
_entity.type
_entity.pdbx_description
1 polymer ?
#
loop_
_entity_poly.entity_id
_entity_poly.type
_entity_poly.pdbx_seq_one_letter_code
_entity_poly.pdbx_strand_id
1 'polypeptide(L)'
;MEVTEKNRTKYRMPGEFEPHEGCVMIWPERPGSWNYGAREAQKAFVKVAEAIGVSEKVYMLVSKAQMENAKNQLGNVSGVTLLECETDDAWARDVGATMVLDEKGAVCGVDWQFNAWGGTFDGLYRNWEKDDRVAAFICRTLGCPCLDRKSTRLNSSHRL
;
A
#
# COMPACT_ATOMS: atom_id res chain seq x y z
N MET A 1 35.65 -9.87 0.73
CA MET A 1 35.70 -8.39 0.79
C MET A 1 34.75 -7.99 1.93
N GLU A 2 35.32 -7.66 3.10
CA GLU A 2 34.55 -7.22 4.26
C GLU A 2 33.83 -5.91 3.92
N VAL A 3 32.52 -5.93 3.97
CA VAL A 3 31.71 -4.71 3.90
C VAL A 3 31.86 -4.01 5.24
N THR A 4 32.76 -3.05 5.29
CA THR A 4 32.97 -2.21 6.47
C THR A 4 31.71 -1.40 6.74
N GLU A 5 31.31 -1.28 8.02
CA GLU A 5 30.12 -0.52 8.51
C GLU A 5 30.01 0.92 7.99
N LYS A 6 31.10 1.48 7.49
CA LYS A 6 31.21 2.86 7.01
C LYS A 6 30.43 3.21 5.73
N ASN A 7 29.88 2.21 4.99
CA ASN A 7 29.21 2.43 3.70
C ASN A 7 27.74 2.00 3.69
N ARG A 8 27.11 1.82 4.84
CA ARG A 8 25.65 1.56 4.90
C ARG A 8 24.91 2.89 4.95
N THR A 9 24.16 3.19 3.89
CA THR A 9 23.19 4.27 3.92
C THR A 9 22.26 4.04 5.10
N LYS A 10 22.18 5.01 6.00
CA LYS A 10 21.27 4.94 7.15
C LYS A 10 19.91 5.42 6.70
N TYR A 11 18.88 4.65 7.02
CA TYR A 11 17.50 5.02 6.78
C TYR A 11 16.79 5.21 8.12
N ARG A 12 15.86 6.16 8.17
CA ARG A 12 14.90 6.29 9.26
C ARG A 12 13.47 6.15 8.74
N MET A 13 12.61 5.55 9.51
CA MET A 13 11.18 5.58 9.27
C MET A 13 10.60 6.83 9.91
N PRO A 14 9.98 7.74 9.14
CA PRO A 14 9.31 8.91 9.73
C PRO A 14 8.11 8.47 10.56
N GLY A 15 7.76 9.27 11.57
CA GLY A 15 6.53 9.07 12.32
C GLY A 15 5.31 9.44 11.48
N GLU A 16 4.17 8.81 11.73
CA GLU A 16 2.92 9.09 10.97
C GLU A 16 2.41 10.53 11.14
N PHE A 17 2.87 11.23 12.18
CA PHE A 17 2.58 12.64 12.44
C PHE A 17 3.50 13.62 11.70
N GLU A 18 4.57 13.14 11.07
CA GLU A 18 5.44 13.98 10.24
C GLU A 18 4.73 14.36 8.93
N PRO A 19 5.05 15.51 8.33
CA PRO A 19 4.47 15.89 7.04
C PRO A 19 4.71 14.82 5.98
N HIS A 20 3.65 14.45 5.25
CA HIS A 20 3.70 13.55 4.11
C HIS A 20 2.95 14.12 2.92
N GLU A 21 3.26 13.63 1.72
CA GLU A 21 2.76 14.17 0.45
C GLU A 21 1.47 13.51 -0.01
N GLY A 22 1.13 12.37 0.55
CA GLY A 22 -0.09 11.66 0.20
C GLY A 22 -0.19 10.28 0.81
N CYS A 23 -1.39 9.72 0.71
CA CYS A 23 -1.75 8.39 1.18
C CYS A 23 -1.99 7.43 0.02
N VAL A 24 -1.66 6.16 0.22
CA VAL A 24 -2.04 5.08 -0.70
C VAL A 24 -3.20 4.30 -0.11
N MET A 25 -4.24 4.10 -0.90
CA MET A 25 -5.39 3.27 -0.57
C MET A 25 -5.60 2.21 -1.67
N ILE A 26 -6.26 1.12 -1.35
CA ILE A 26 -6.61 0.06 -2.31
C ILE A 26 -8.14 -0.07 -2.32
N TRP A 27 -8.74 -0.08 -3.53
CA TRP A 27 -10.18 -0.19 -3.70
C TRP A 27 -10.69 -1.56 -3.24
N PRO A 28 -11.64 -1.64 -2.31
CA PRO A 28 -12.11 -2.91 -1.78
C PRO A 28 -13.02 -3.62 -2.80
N GLU A 29 -12.70 -4.90 -3.11
CA GLU A 29 -13.46 -5.70 -4.08
C GLU A 29 -13.53 -7.19 -3.76
N ARG A 30 -12.60 -7.73 -2.92
CA ARG A 30 -12.50 -9.18 -2.68
C ARG A 30 -13.78 -9.76 -2.05
N PRO A 31 -14.47 -10.75 -2.68
CA PRO A 31 -15.73 -11.28 -2.15
C PRO A 31 -15.62 -11.94 -0.78
N GLY A 32 -14.48 -12.54 -0.44
CA GLY A 32 -14.27 -13.21 0.85
C GLY A 32 -14.03 -12.26 2.01
N SER A 33 -13.53 -11.05 1.74
CA SER A 33 -13.24 -10.04 2.75
C SER A 33 -14.38 -9.02 2.88
N TRP A 34 -15.06 -8.72 1.77
CA TRP A 34 -16.06 -7.65 1.69
C TRP A 34 -17.41 -8.20 1.27
N ASN A 35 -18.37 -8.19 2.21
CA ASN A 35 -19.74 -8.65 1.94
C ASN A 35 -20.48 -7.76 0.94
N TYR A 36 -21.52 -8.29 0.32
CA TYR A 36 -22.44 -7.58 -0.58
C TYR A 36 -21.74 -6.87 -1.76
N GLY A 37 -20.69 -7.50 -2.32
CA GLY A 37 -19.91 -6.94 -3.43
C GLY A 37 -19.14 -5.68 -3.04
N ALA A 38 -18.69 -5.61 -1.81
CA ALA A 38 -17.90 -4.52 -1.22
C ALA A 38 -18.60 -3.13 -1.19
N ARG A 39 -19.88 -3.02 -1.53
CA ARG A 39 -20.57 -1.73 -1.68
C ARG A 39 -20.46 -0.82 -0.46
N GLU A 40 -20.67 -1.35 0.74
CA GLU A 40 -20.59 -0.54 1.96
C GLU A 40 -19.15 -0.16 2.32
N ALA A 41 -18.21 -1.06 2.07
CA ALA A 41 -16.79 -0.76 2.19
C ALA A 41 -16.36 0.35 1.21
N GLN A 42 -16.78 0.25 -0.05
CA GLN A 42 -16.50 1.27 -1.06
C GLN A 42 -17.02 2.65 -0.65
N LYS A 43 -18.26 2.73 -0.15
CA LYS A 43 -18.80 3.99 0.39
C LYS A 43 -17.98 4.57 1.55
N ALA A 44 -17.48 3.69 2.44
CA ALA A 44 -16.62 4.13 3.53
C ALA A 44 -15.27 4.63 3.01
N PHE A 45 -14.67 3.93 2.04
CA PHE A 45 -13.42 4.33 1.41
C PHE A 45 -13.54 5.66 0.65
N VAL A 46 -14.68 5.92 -0.01
CA VAL A 46 -14.96 7.24 -0.62
C VAL A 46 -14.91 8.33 0.44
N LYS A 47 -15.60 8.17 1.57
CA LYS A 47 -15.61 9.17 2.65
C LYS A 47 -14.21 9.39 3.25
N VAL A 48 -13.41 8.33 3.40
CA VAL A 48 -12.03 8.44 3.87
C VAL A 48 -11.18 9.19 2.84
N ALA A 49 -11.31 8.85 1.56
CA ALA A 49 -10.59 9.53 0.48
C ALA A 49 -10.97 11.01 0.36
N GLU A 50 -12.26 11.35 0.53
CA GLU A 50 -12.74 12.73 0.59
C GLU A 50 -12.09 13.50 1.75
N ALA A 51 -12.06 12.90 2.94
CA ALA A 51 -11.48 13.54 4.12
C ALA A 51 -9.97 13.80 3.98
N ILE A 52 -9.22 12.81 3.45
CA ILE A 52 -7.78 12.93 3.21
C ILE A 52 -7.51 13.92 2.08
N GLY A 53 -8.28 13.86 0.99
CA GLY A 53 -8.12 14.67 -0.22
C GLY A 53 -8.24 16.18 -0.01
N VAL A 54 -8.71 16.61 1.16
CA VAL A 54 -8.73 18.03 1.57
C VAL A 54 -7.32 18.56 1.86
N SER A 55 -6.45 17.72 2.40
CA SER A 55 -5.13 18.13 2.92
C SER A 55 -3.95 17.55 2.13
N GLU A 56 -4.12 16.40 1.50
CA GLU A 56 -3.06 15.69 0.80
C GLU A 56 -3.58 14.82 -0.34
N LYS A 57 -2.69 14.30 -1.16
CA LYS A 57 -3.06 13.43 -2.29
C LYS A 57 -3.47 12.05 -1.80
N VAL A 58 -4.46 11.46 -2.47
CA VAL A 58 -4.84 10.06 -2.31
C VAL A 58 -4.55 9.30 -3.61
N TYR A 59 -3.69 8.31 -3.53
CA TYR A 59 -3.45 7.37 -4.62
C TYR A 59 -4.29 6.12 -4.37
N MET A 60 -5.39 5.98 -5.10
CA MET A 60 -6.30 4.84 -4.99
C MET A 60 -5.91 3.78 -6.04
N LEU A 61 -5.39 2.64 -5.57
CA LEU A 61 -5.10 1.50 -6.42
C LEU A 61 -6.40 0.76 -6.73
N VAL A 62 -6.65 0.50 -8.00
CA VAL A 62 -7.92 -0.08 -8.49
C VAL A 62 -7.62 -1.13 -9.53
N SER A 63 -8.25 -2.30 -9.43
CA SER A 63 -8.16 -3.31 -10.48
C SER A 63 -8.79 -2.81 -11.78
N LYS A 64 -8.34 -3.34 -12.91
CA LYS A 64 -8.93 -3.03 -14.21
C LYS A 64 -10.44 -3.26 -14.23
N ALA A 65 -10.92 -4.32 -13.57
CA ALA A 65 -12.33 -4.68 -13.51
C ALA A 65 -13.19 -3.66 -12.74
N GLN A 66 -12.61 -2.98 -11.74
CA GLN A 66 -13.31 -2.02 -10.90
C GLN A 66 -13.07 -0.56 -11.30
N MET A 67 -12.24 -0.30 -12.30
CA MET A 67 -11.84 1.06 -12.67
C MET A 67 -13.04 1.96 -13.00
N GLU A 68 -14.03 1.46 -13.74
CA GLU A 68 -15.23 2.23 -14.06
C GLU A 68 -16.06 2.52 -12.81
N ASN A 69 -16.26 1.51 -11.95
CA ASN A 69 -16.96 1.67 -10.68
C ASN A 69 -16.27 2.71 -9.77
N ALA A 70 -14.94 2.63 -9.64
CA ALA A 70 -14.18 3.59 -8.85
C ALA A 70 -14.24 5.00 -9.44
N LYS A 71 -14.15 5.17 -10.77
CA LYS A 71 -14.34 6.45 -11.45
C LYS A 71 -15.69 7.07 -11.16
N ASN A 72 -16.75 6.27 -11.18
CA ASN A 72 -18.11 6.76 -10.92
C ASN A 72 -18.28 7.26 -9.48
N GLN A 73 -17.55 6.71 -8.52
CA GLN A 73 -17.66 7.06 -7.11
C GLN A 73 -16.63 8.11 -6.66
N LEU A 74 -15.44 8.10 -7.23
CA LEU A 74 -14.29 8.94 -6.82
C LEU A 74 -13.90 10.00 -7.85
N GLY A 75 -14.42 9.94 -9.07
CA GLY A 75 -13.94 10.79 -10.17
C GLY A 75 -14.08 12.31 -9.96
N ASN A 76 -14.97 12.72 -9.05
CA ASN A 76 -15.17 14.12 -8.68
C ASN A 76 -14.57 14.47 -7.31
N VAL A 77 -13.91 13.52 -6.64
CA VAL A 77 -13.29 13.77 -5.34
C VAL A 77 -11.94 14.46 -5.54
N SER A 78 -11.82 15.65 -4.97
CA SER A 78 -10.56 16.42 -5.04
C SER A 78 -9.41 15.67 -4.38
N GLY A 79 -8.21 15.78 -4.95
CA GLY A 79 -6.99 15.18 -4.40
C GLY A 79 -6.84 13.67 -4.67
N VAL A 80 -7.84 13.00 -5.27
CA VAL A 80 -7.78 11.56 -5.56
C VAL A 80 -7.25 11.30 -6.97
N THR A 81 -6.28 10.39 -7.06
CA THR A 81 -5.75 9.86 -8.32
C THR A 81 -5.98 8.35 -8.36
N LEU A 82 -6.69 7.87 -9.38
CA LEU A 82 -6.91 6.44 -9.59
C LEU A 82 -5.73 5.86 -10.37
N LEU A 83 -5.18 4.77 -9.87
CA LEU A 83 -4.05 4.05 -10.47
C LEU A 83 -4.48 2.60 -10.74
N GLU A 84 -4.35 2.15 -11.97
CA GLU A 84 -4.63 0.75 -12.32
C GLU A 84 -3.56 -0.16 -11.73
N CYS A 85 -3.97 -0.98 -10.78
CA CYS A 85 -3.12 -1.95 -10.11
C CYS A 85 -3.95 -3.14 -9.66
N GLU A 86 -3.58 -4.33 -10.12
CA GLU A 86 -4.21 -5.57 -9.66
C GLU A 86 -3.73 -5.91 -8.26
N THR A 87 -4.66 -6.17 -7.34
CA THR A 87 -4.43 -6.60 -5.97
C THR A 87 -5.28 -7.82 -5.65
N ASP A 88 -4.96 -8.53 -4.58
CA ASP A 88 -5.77 -9.64 -4.10
C ASP A 88 -6.73 -9.18 -2.99
N ASP A 89 -6.35 -8.16 -2.19
CA ASP A 89 -7.23 -7.52 -1.20
C ASP A 89 -6.81 -6.06 -0.90
N ALA A 90 -7.58 -5.36 -0.06
CA ALA A 90 -7.45 -3.92 0.16
C ALA A 90 -6.62 -3.55 1.42
N TRP A 91 -5.53 -4.28 1.68
CA TRP A 91 -4.68 -4.11 2.85
C TRP A 91 -3.44 -3.24 2.57
N ALA A 92 -3.66 -1.98 2.18
CA ALA A 92 -2.60 -1.07 1.73
C ALA A 92 -1.45 -0.90 2.75
N ARG A 93 -1.73 -0.96 4.06
CA ARG A 93 -0.72 -0.91 5.13
C ARG A 93 0.22 -2.12 5.09
N ASP A 94 -0.33 -3.28 4.74
CA ASP A 94 0.39 -4.55 4.82
C ASP A 94 1.15 -4.86 3.54
N VAL A 95 0.56 -4.56 2.38
CA VAL A 95 1.10 -4.88 1.06
C VAL A 95 1.87 -3.72 0.42
N GLY A 96 1.68 -2.51 0.92
CA GLY A 96 2.37 -1.32 0.42
C GLY A 96 3.83 -1.23 0.87
N ALA A 97 4.60 -0.38 0.19
CA ALA A 97 5.97 -0.10 0.59
C ALA A 97 6.01 0.64 1.95
N THR A 98 6.94 0.25 2.82
CA THR A 98 7.26 1.06 3.99
C THR A 98 8.16 2.20 3.55
N MET A 99 7.68 3.44 3.63
CA MET A 99 8.45 4.60 3.24
C MET A 99 9.47 4.97 4.32
N VAL A 100 10.71 5.18 3.90
CA VAL A 100 11.83 5.58 4.75
C VAL A 100 12.55 6.76 4.11
N LEU A 101 13.29 7.50 4.91
CA LEU A 101 14.12 8.60 4.46
C LEU A 101 15.59 8.23 4.63
N ASP A 102 16.40 8.55 3.61
CA ASP A 102 17.84 8.45 3.72
C ASP A 102 18.45 9.64 4.51
N GLU A 103 19.76 9.66 4.68
CA GLU A 103 20.48 10.72 5.39
C GLU A 103 20.35 12.12 4.73
N LYS A 104 19.93 12.17 3.47
CA LYS A 104 19.70 13.42 2.72
C LYS A 104 18.23 13.82 2.69
N GLY A 105 17.37 13.03 3.31
CA GLY A 105 15.91 13.23 3.31
C GLY A 105 15.21 12.73 2.04
N ALA A 106 15.90 11.99 1.17
CA ALA A 106 15.27 11.40 0.00
C ALA A 106 14.40 10.20 0.40
N VAL A 107 13.21 10.12 -0.20
CA VAL A 107 12.26 9.03 0.05
C VAL A 107 12.70 7.75 -0.65
N CYS A 108 12.61 6.65 0.06
CA CYS A 108 12.88 5.30 -0.44
C CYS A 108 11.78 4.36 0.07
N GLY A 109 11.30 3.45 -0.76
CA GLY A 109 10.34 2.42 -0.35
C GLY A 109 11.05 1.13 0.04
N VAL A 110 10.62 0.49 1.12
CA VAL A 110 11.06 -0.87 1.48
C VAL A 110 9.97 -1.84 1.04
N ASP A 111 10.33 -2.76 0.16
CA ASP A 111 9.48 -3.82 -0.36
C ASP A 111 9.67 -5.07 0.51
N TRP A 112 8.61 -5.44 1.25
CA TRP A 112 8.61 -6.65 2.09
C TRP A 112 7.88 -7.77 1.36
N GLN A 113 8.37 -8.98 1.50
CA GLN A 113 7.62 -10.13 1.02
C GLN A 113 6.31 -10.27 1.80
N PHE A 114 5.20 -10.32 1.06
CA PHE A 114 3.87 -10.54 1.61
C PHE A 114 3.40 -11.96 1.33
N ASN A 115 2.80 -12.61 2.33
CA ASN A 115 2.34 -14.00 2.24
C ASN A 115 0.97 -14.22 2.91
N ALA A 116 0.12 -13.21 2.91
CA ALA A 116 -1.21 -13.25 3.55
C ALA A 116 -1.16 -13.68 5.03
N TRP A 117 -0.09 -13.27 5.75
CA TRP A 117 0.19 -13.48 7.18
C TRP A 117 0.40 -14.93 7.64
N GLY A 118 0.50 -15.89 6.75
CA GLY A 118 0.71 -17.29 7.15
C GLY A 118 1.10 -18.20 5.99
N GLY A 119 1.15 -17.66 4.77
CA GLY A 119 1.51 -18.42 3.59
C GLY A 119 0.53 -19.56 3.30
N THR A 120 1.07 -20.70 2.90
CA THR A 120 0.27 -21.87 2.51
C THR A 120 -0.40 -22.60 3.66
N PHE A 121 0.04 -22.40 4.91
CA PHE A 121 -0.49 -23.08 6.09
C PHE A 121 -1.63 -22.30 6.76
N ASP A 122 -1.34 -21.08 7.21
CA ASP A 122 -2.24 -20.26 8.02
C ASP A 122 -2.61 -18.94 7.38
N GLY A 123 -2.25 -18.73 6.10
CA GLY A 123 -2.58 -17.50 5.37
C GLY A 123 -4.10 -17.25 5.28
N LEU A 124 -4.50 -16.00 5.45
CA LEU A 124 -5.89 -15.58 5.37
C LEU A 124 -6.51 -15.93 4.00
N TYR A 125 -5.68 -15.91 2.94
CA TYR A 125 -6.04 -16.35 1.60
C TYR A 125 -4.83 -16.94 0.88
N ARG A 126 -5.08 -17.75 -0.15
CA ARG A 126 -4.03 -18.53 -0.81
C ARG A 126 -3.36 -17.82 -1.99
N ASN A 127 -4.04 -16.89 -2.61
CA ASN A 127 -3.53 -16.12 -3.76
C ASN A 127 -3.15 -14.74 -3.24
N TRP A 128 -1.87 -14.46 -3.09
CA TRP A 128 -1.33 -13.16 -2.60
C TRP A 128 -0.27 -12.58 -3.54
N GLU A 129 -0.08 -13.19 -4.71
CA GLU A 129 1.00 -12.80 -5.62
C GLU A 129 0.80 -11.41 -6.22
N LYS A 130 -0.45 -10.94 -6.32
CA LYS A 130 -0.73 -9.58 -6.75
C LYS A 130 -0.39 -8.59 -5.64
N ASP A 131 -0.78 -8.90 -4.43
CA ASP A 131 -0.50 -8.11 -3.23
C ASP A 131 1.01 -7.98 -2.98
N ASP A 132 1.78 -9.06 -3.16
CA ASP A 132 3.24 -9.08 -3.02
C ASP A 132 3.97 -8.14 -4.01
N ARG A 133 3.30 -7.68 -5.06
CA ARG A 133 3.86 -6.76 -6.07
C ARG A 133 3.50 -5.29 -5.85
N VAL A 134 2.60 -5.01 -4.91
CA VAL A 134 2.06 -3.66 -4.70
C VAL A 134 3.14 -2.68 -4.27
N ALA A 135 4.03 -3.06 -3.36
CA ALA A 135 5.11 -2.21 -2.89
C ALA A 135 6.02 -1.74 -4.04
N ALA A 136 6.46 -2.66 -4.89
CA ALA A 136 7.26 -2.35 -6.07
C ALA A 136 6.51 -1.46 -7.08
N PHE A 137 5.19 -1.68 -7.25
CA PHE A 137 4.35 -0.84 -8.09
C PHE A 137 4.29 0.60 -7.56
N ILE A 138 4.07 0.78 -6.26
CA ILE A 138 4.02 2.09 -5.60
C ILE A 138 5.35 2.83 -5.78
N CYS A 139 6.49 2.17 -5.52
CA CYS A 139 7.81 2.78 -5.68
C CYS A 139 8.04 3.28 -7.11
N ARG A 140 7.69 2.47 -8.12
CA ARG A 140 7.80 2.88 -9.54
C ARG A 140 6.91 4.08 -9.86
N THR A 141 5.67 4.06 -9.38
CA THR A 141 4.69 5.13 -9.65
C THR A 141 5.11 6.45 -9.02
N LEU A 142 5.66 6.41 -7.82
CA LEU A 142 6.15 7.59 -7.10
C LEU A 142 7.56 8.00 -7.53
N GLY A 143 8.24 7.19 -8.36
CA GLY A 143 9.58 7.49 -8.84
C GLY A 143 10.66 7.43 -7.75
N CYS A 144 10.43 6.67 -6.68
CA CYS A 144 11.39 6.51 -5.60
C CYS A 144 12.14 5.17 -5.68
N PRO A 145 13.39 5.10 -5.18
CA PRO A 145 14.10 3.84 -5.05
C PRO A 145 13.33 2.81 -4.24
N CYS A 146 13.43 1.55 -4.64
CA CYS A 146 12.81 0.43 -3.94
C CYS A 146 13.90 -0.48 -3.37
N LEU A 147 13.86 -0.69 -2.06
CA LEU A 147 14.75 -1.62 -1.36
C LEU A 147 14.04 -2.95 -1.22
N ASP A 148 14.50 -3.95 -1.96
CA ASP A 148 14.02 -5.32 -1.82
C ASP A 148 14.56 -5.93 -0.52
N ARG A 149 13.66 -6.39 0.34
CA ARG A 149 13.96 -7.11 1.57
C ARG A 149 13.39 -8.52 1.48
N LYS A 150 14.28 -9.51 1.42
CA LYS A 150 13.94 -10.94 1.44
C LYS A 150 13.44 -11.42 2.82
N SER A 151 12.67 -10.60 3.52
CA SER A 151 12.11 -10.96 4.83
C SER A 151 10.61 -10.73 4.84
N THR A 152 9.87 -11.69 5.37
CA THR A 152 8.42 -11.59 5.52
C THR A 152 8.06 -10.50 6.50
N ARG A 153 7.13 -9.63 6.14
CA ARG A 153 6.53 -8.65 7.06
C ARG A 153 5.67 -9.40 8.07
N LEU A 154 6.15 -9.50 9.30
CA LEU A 154 5.34 -9.97 10.42
C LEU A 154 4.47 -8.82 10.90
N ASN A 155 3.16 -8.92 10.70
CA ASN A 155 2.23 -7.98 11.26
C ASN A 155 2.17 -8.17 12.79
N SER A 156 2.75 -7.21 13.54
CA SER A 156 2.73 -7.21 15.00
C SER A 156 1.35 -6.87 15.59
N SER A 157 0.38 -6.44 14.78
CA SER A 157 -0.95 -6.01 15.24
C SER A 157 -1.90 -7.16 15.60
N HIS A 158 -1.53 -8.43 15.34
CA HIS A 158 -2.34 -9.61 15.66
C HIS A 158 -1.83 -10.41 16.88
N ARG A 159 -0.93 -9.85 17.67
CA ARG A 159 -0.61 -10.42 18.98
C ARG A 159 -1.40 -9.68 20.06
N LEU A 160 -2.58 -10.15 20.32
CA LEU A 160 -3.26 -10.08 21.62
C LEU A 160 -3.22 -11.45 22.27
#